data_84367fdcec5d8a52812ad0889db6c48c
#
_entry.id   84367fdcec5d8a52812ad0889db6c48c
#
_cell.length_a   1.000
_cell.length_b   1.000
_cell.length_c   1.000
_cell.angle_alpha   90.00
_cell.angle_beta   90.00
_cell.angle_gamma   90.00
#
_symmetry.space_group_name_H-M   'P 1'
#
loop_
_entity.id
_entity.type
_entity.pdbx_description
1 polymer ?
#
loop_
_entity_poly.entity_id
_entity_poly.type
_entity_poly.pdbx_seq_one_letter_code
_entity_poly.pdbx_strand_id
1 'polypeptide(L)'
;MLAGPAETIELTSGFELQLQRYPADGHDLLIWVPSEYGIRDGNIPFAETVQRQGIDYWLVDLHESYMAPTGRHAYADFEPAHVKELIDHAVGQGWQRIFLGGESRGAALAMQAARLWQIENPGNTALIGMLFYHPNLIDGYTAIGELARFRPIARETNLPVYIFQPQFNTKYLHSRELSEQLQMGGSPVYLHFLQGVRGGFHVRDSDRLNARETEERGRLGERIGRAMHLLAQSPAPPRAAEPAGETAPVPDDGGDSGGGGNLAAVAHAVPATLRLRDDDDRIVDIQDLDGEVVLVNFWATWCGPCVKEIASLMRLVEHFEGEPFRVLAVNISEDKAHVAGFFDTLDIEPNFQVVYDHDGSAAKRWRVYAVPSTYLLDRQGRVRYGYRGALQWDKESVIETVNGLLE
;
A
#
# COMPACT_ATOMS: atom_id res chain seq x y z
N MET A 1 -2.26 -1.43 29.97
CA MET A 1 -1.53 -0.19 29.66
C MET A 1 -2.55 0.79 29.12
N LEU A 2 -2.56 2.02 29.59
CA LEU A 2 -3.56 3.01 29.17
C LEU A 2 -3.08 3.64 27.84
N ALA A 3 -3.97 3.82 26.89
CA ALA A 3 -3.74 4.69 25.73
C ALA A 3 -3.19 6.04 26.23
N GLY A 4 -2.36 6.70 25.43
CA GLY A 4 -1.99 8.08 25.72
C GLY A 4 -3.23 8.92 25.96
N PRO A 5 -3.18 9.95 26.82
CA PRO A 5 -4.36 10.77 27.08
C PRO A 5 -4.87 11.36 25.77
N ALA A 6 -6.17 11.13 25.51
CA ALA A 6 -6.87 11.79 24.40
C ALA A 6 -6.92 13.29 24.70
N GLU A 7 -6.59 14.10 23.73
CA GLU A 7 -6.60 15.56 23.82
C GLU A 7 -7.36 16.13 22.61
N THR A 8 -8.14 17.16 22.86
CA THR A 8 -8.79 17.94 21.80
C THR A 8 -8.04 19.26 21.66
N ILE A 9 -7.58 19.54 20.45
CA ILE A 9 -6.95 20.82 20.11
C ILE A 9 -7.92 21.63 19.26
N GLU A 10 -8.30 22.82 19.74
CA GLU A 10 -9.00 23.80 18.92
C GLU A 10 -7.97 24.47 17.99
N LEU A 11 -8.12 24.24 16.70
CA LEU A 11 -7.28 24.83 15.66
C LEU A 11 -7.67 26.29 15.39
N THR A 12 -6.83 27.04 14.68
CA THR A 12 -7.09 28.45 14.34
C THR A 12 -8.32 28.63 13.45
N SER A 13 -8.65 27.62 12.67
CA SER A 13 -9.91 27.53 11.90
C SER A 13 -11.17 27.35 12.76
N GLY A 14 -11.04 27.06 14.07
CA GLY A 14 -12.12 26.66 14.94
C GLY A 14 -12.49 25.17 14.85
N PHE A 15 -11.71 24.38 14.07
CA PHE A 15 -11.90 22.94 13.99
C PHE A 15 -11.31 22.24 15.23
N GLU A 16 -12.06 21.30 15.81
CA GLU A 16 -11.63 20.50 16.96
C GLU A 16 -10.92 19.23 16.49
N LEU A 17 -9.59 19.20 16.62
CA LEU A 17 -8.77 18.06 16.23
C LEU A 17 -8.49 17.15 17.43
N GLN A 18 -8.86 15.88 17.30
CA GLN A 18 -8.60 14.84 18.29
C GLN A 18 -7.23 14.20 18.07
N LEU A 19 -6.47 13.99 19.13
CA LEU A 19 -5.21 13.28 19.07
C LEU A 19 -4.90 12.55 20.39
N GLN A 20 -3.97 11.58 20.33
CA GLN A 20 -3.39 10.92 21.49
C GLN A 20 -1.93 11.35 21.63
N ARG A 21 -1.56 11.88 22.79
CA ARG A 21 -0.16 12.29 23.07
C ARG A 21 0.56 11.23 23.87
N TYR A 22 1.81 11.00 23.48
CA TYR A 22 2.78 10.15 24.18
C TYR A 22 4.05 10.98 24.45
N PRO A 23 4.07 11.75 25.54
CA PRO A 23 5.14 12.70 25.85
C PRO A 23 6.46 11.97 26.17
N ALA A 24 7.57 12.57 25.76
CA ALA A 24 8.93 12.10 26.05
C ALA A 24 9.84 13.26 26.45
N ASP A 25 11.02 12.95 27.00
CA ASP A 25 11.96 13.97 27.48
C ASP A 25 12.93 14.51 26.40
N GLY A 26 12.69 14.14 25.14
CA GLY A 26 13.54 14.55 24.00
C GLY A 26 13.14 15.88 23.38
N HIS A 27 13.81 16.22 22.28
CA HIS A 27 13.58 17.45 21.52
C HIS A 27 12.92 17.23 20.17
N ASP A 28 12.66 15.98 19.82
CA ASP A 28 12.06 15.58 18.55
C ASP A 28 10.57 15.28 18.76
N LEU A 29 9.73 15.85 17.91
CA LEU A 29 8.31 15.56 17.83
C LEU A 29 8.00 14.79 16.53
N LEU A 30 7.31 13.66 16.66
CA LEU A 30 6.74 12.93 15.54
C LEU A 30 5.20 13.04 15.55
N ILE A 31 4.63 13.76 14.59
CA ILE A 31 3.18 13.83 14.35
C ILE A 31 2.84 12.72 13.36
N TRP A 32 1.91 11.83 13.72
CA TRP A 32 1.57 10.66 12.93
C TRP A 32 0.13 10.67 12.45
N VAL A 33 -0.04 10.54 11.13
CA VAL A 33 -1.35 10.42 10.46
C VAL A 33 -1.61 8.95 10.13
N PRO A 34 -2.59 8.29 10.77
CA PRO A 34 -2.89 6.88 10.55
C PRO A 34 -3.36 6.59 9.11
N SER A 35 -3.55 5.30 8.81
CA SER A 35 -4.17 4.87 7.56
C SER A 35 -5.67 5.17 7.53
N GLU A 36 -6.29 4.89 6.41
CA GLU A 36 -7.75 4.97 6.20
C GLU A 36 -8.59 4.11 7.15
N TYR A 37 -7.94 3.27 7.93
CA TYR A 37 -8.61 2.45 8.96
C TYR A 37 -8.57 3.07 10.35
N GLY A 38 -8.04 4.30 10.49
CA GLY A 38 -7.98 5.02 11.76
C GLY A 38 -7.04 4.40 12.79
N ILE A 39 -7.25 4.77 14.04
CA ILE A 39 -6.48 4.25 15.19
C ILE A 39 -6.98 2.84 15.54
N ARG A 40 -6.03 1.92 15.76
CA ARG A 40 -6.27 0.53 16.14
C ARG A 40 -5.51 0.21 17.44
N ASP A 41 -5.86 -0.89 18.09
CA ASP A 41 -5.23 -1.31 19.34
C ASP A 41 -3.71 -1.44 19.24
N GLY A 42 -3.19 -1.86 18.08
CA GLY A 42 -1.75 -1.94 17.84
C GLY A 42 -1.03 -0.58 17.76
N ASN A 43 -1.73 0.54 17.61
CA ASN A 43 -1.12 1.87 17.63
C ASN A 43 -0.54 2.21 19.01
N ILE A 44 -1.15 1.72 20.09
CA ILE A 44 -0.68 1.98 21.46
C ILE A 44 0.72 1.41 21.68
N PRO A 45 0.97 0.09 21.52
CA PRO A 45 2.31 -0.46 21.67
C PRO A 45 3.31 0.10 20.67
N PHE A 46 2.88 0.51 19.49
CA PHE A 46 3.73 1.20 18.51
C PHE A 46 4.18 2.57 19.07
N ALA A 47 3.24 3.40 19.53
CA ALA A 47 3.53 4.71 20.11
C ALA A 47 4.49 4.61 21.31
N GLU A 48 4.29 3.62 22.18
CA GLU A 48 5.20 3.37 23.32
C GLU A 48 6.62 2.99 22.87
N THR A 49 6.79 2.30 21.73
CA THR A 49 8.13 2.00 21.21
C THR A 49 8.83 3.27 20.71
N VAL A 50 8.09 4.22 20.16
CA VAL A 50 8.60 5.53 19.72
C VAL A 50 8.96 6.38 20.93
N GLN A 51 8.05 6.49 21.91
CA GLN A 51 8.24 7.23 23.14
C GLN A 51 9.51 6.79 23.90
N ARG A 52 9.78 5.48 23.98
CA ARG A 52 11.00 4.93 24.61
C ARG A 52 12.30 5.38 23.94
N GLN A 53 12.26 5.94 22.74
CA GLN A 53 13.43 6.55 22.09
C GLN A 53 13.62 8.03 22.44
N GLY A 54 12.84 8.57 23.37
CA GLY A 54 12.88 9.98 23.72
C GLY A 54 12.20 10.88 22.67
N ILE A 55 11.31 10.32 21.84
CA ILE A 55 10.57 11.04 20.81
C ILE A 55 9.16 11.30 21.31
N ASP A 56 8.76 12.59 21.37
CA ASP A 56 7.38 12.96 21.63
C ASP A 56 6.52 12.52 20.43
N TYR A 57 5.40 11.85 20.69
CA TYR A 57 4.61 11.24 19.63
C TYR A 57 3.17 11.68 19.73
N TRP A 58 2.67 12.31 18.66
CA TRP A 58 1.29 12.76 18.53
C TRP A 58 0.58 11.91 17.47
N LEU A 59 -0.35 11.08 17.90
CA LEU A 59 -1.17 10.25 17.03
C LEU A 59 -2.48 10.96 16.73
N VAL A 60 -2.66 11.42 15.50
CA VAL A 60 -3.83 12.18 15.07
C VAL A 60 -5.03 11.27 14.85
N ASP A 61 -6.19 11.61 15.41
CA ASP A 61 -7.44 10.88 15.17
C ASP A 61 -8.39 11.66 14.26
N LEU A 62 -8.17 11.57 12.95
CA LEU A 62 -9.02 12.25 11.98
C LEU A 62 -10.43 11.65 11.92
N HIS A 63 -10.56 10.34 12.09
CA HIS A 63 -11.89 9.72 12.04
C HIS A 63 -12.78 10.21 13.16
N GLU A 64 -12.27 10.32 14.37
CA GLU A 64 -13.00 10.92 15.50
C GLU A 64 -13.24 12.41 15.28
N SER A 65 -12.22 13.17 14.84
CA SER A 65 -12.33 14.61 14.59
C SER A 65 -13.40 14.99 13.57
N TYR A 66 -13.57 14.17 12.54
CA TYR A 66 -14.56 14.37 11.48
C TYR A 66 -15.86 13.59 11.72
N MET A 67 -15.97 12.82 12.81
CA MET A 67 -17.07 11.88 13.06
C MET A 67 -17.32 10.96 11.84
N ALA A 68 -16.25 10.53 11.18
CA ALA A 68 -16.31 9.81 9.93
C ALA A 68 -16.05 8.30 10.14
N PRO A 69 -16.74 7.41 9.43
CA PRO A 69 -16.48 5.98 9.51
C PRO A 69 -15.07 5.66 8.97
N THR A 70 -14.49 4.56 9.45
CA THR A 70 -13.22 4.08 8.91
C THR A 70 -13.39 3.60 7.47
N GLY A 71 -12.39 3.87 6.63
CA GLY A 71 -12.37 3.45 5.24
C GLY A 71 -11.81 4.52 4.30
N ARG A 72 -11.58 4.11 3.06
CA ARG A 72 -10.94 4.98 2.07
C ARG A 72 -11.75 6.22 1.69
N HIS A 73 -13.08 6.14 1.74
CA HIS A 73 -13.97 7.24 1.36
C HIS A 73 -13.84 8.43 2.33
N ALA A 74 -13.72 8.17 3.63
CA ALA A 74 -13.55 9.23 4.64
C ALA A 74 -12.29 10.07 4.38
N TYR A 75 -11.23 9.46 3.84
CA TYR A 75 -10.00 10.17 3.52
C TYR A 75 -10.11 11.20 2.38
N ALA A 76 -11.16 11.14 1.58
CA ALA A 76 -11.42 12.15 0.56
C ALA A 76 -11.91 13.48 1.17
N ASP A 77 -12.52 13.39 2.36
CA ASP A 77 -13.13 14.53 3.06
C ASP A 77 -12.16 15.18 4.08
N PHE A 78 -11.04 14.52 4.41
CA PHE A 78 -10.07 15.06 5.36
C PHE A 78 -9.22 16.16 4.74
N GLU A 79 -9.27 17.35 5.30
CA GLU A 79 -8.56 18.51 4.80
C GLU A 79 -7.09 18.54 5.27
N PRO A 80 -6.12 18.62 4.36
CA PRO A 80 -4.71 18.76 4.73
C PRO A 80 -4.43 20.02 5.58
N ALA A 81 -5.28 21.03 5.46
CA ALA A 81 -5.19 22.28 6.24
C ALA A 81 -5.23 22.03 7.75
N HIS A 82 -6.07 21.10 8.23
CA HIS A 82 -6.17 20.83 9.67
C HIS A 82 -4.90 20.16 10.23
N VAL A 83 -4.26 19.26 9.45
CA VAL A 83 -2.94 18.70 9.83
C VAL A 83 -1.85 19.78 9.76
N LYS A 84 -1.93 20.71 8.79
CA LYS A 84 -1.04 21.86 8.70
C LYS A 84 -1.16 22.77 9.92
N GLU A 85 -2.40 23.10 10.37
CA GLU A 85 -2.62 23.90 11.57
C GLU A 85 -2.10 23.20 12.84
N LEU A 86 -2.12 21.87 12.89
CA LEU A 86 -1.48 21.12 13.97
C LEU A 86 0.04 21.31 13.99
N ILE A 87 0.69 21.43 12.82
CA ILE A 87 2.12 21.76 12.75
C ILE A 87 2.34 23.18 13.28
N ASP A 88 1.50 24.16 12.91
CA ASP A 88 1.56 25.53 13.44
C ASP A 88 1.38 25.55 14.96
N HIS A 89 0.44 24.78 15.47
CA HIS A 89 0.21 24.64 16.90
C HIS A 89 1.47 24.08 17.61
N ALA A 90 2.11 23.06 17.05
CA ALA A 90 3.35 22.51 17.60
C ALA A 90 4.48 23.54 17.60
N VAL A 91 4.67 24.30 16.52
CA VAL A 91 5.64 25.39 16.45
C VAL A 91 5.33 26.47 17.49
N GLY A 92 4.05 26.84 17.66
CA GLY A 92 3.58 27.76 18.67
C GLY A 92 3.85 27.29 20.11
N GLN A 93 3.91 26.01 20.35
CA GLN A 93 4.34 25.41 21.64
C GLN A 93 5.87 25.37 21.81
N GLY A 94 6.65 25.82 20.82
CA GLY A 94 8.10 25.90 20.87
C GLY A 94 8.85 24.71 20.26
N TRP A 95 8.15 23.78 19.60
CA TRP A 95 8.81 22.69 18.89
C TRP A 95 9.60 23.23 17.70
N GLN A 96 10.88 22.86 17.62
CA GLN A 96 11.80 23.26 16.56
C GLN A 96 12.29 22.08 15.71
N ARG A 97 11.94 20.86 16.10
CA ARG A 97 12.32 19.63 15.41
C ARG A 97 11.10 18.74 15.28
N ILE A 98 10.34 18.99 14.22
CA ILE A 98 9.08 18.30 13.91
C ILE A 98 9.31 17.37 12.74
N PHE A 99 8.86 16.14 12.89
CA PHE A 99 8.77 15.15 11.82
C PHE A 99 7.31 14.81 11.59
N LEU A 100 6.93 14.70 10.33
CA LEU A 100 5.57 14.30 9.98
C LEU A 100 5.58 12.88 9.45
N GLY A 101 4.76 12.02 10.04
CA GLY A 101 4.68 10.63 9.66
C GLY A 101 3.31 10.24 9.17
N GLY A 102 3.24 9.09 8.50
CA GLY A 102 1.94 8.54 8.10
C GLY A 102 2.02 7.14 7.50
N GLU A 103 0.86 6.53 7.45
CA GLU A 103 0.67 5.18 6.95
C GLU A 103 -0.33 5.18 5.78
N SER A 104 -0.04 4.41 4.73
CA SER A 104 -0.94 4.23 3.58
C SER A 104 -1.44 5.57 3.01
N ARG A 105 -2.74 5.85 3.03
CA ARG A 105 -3.34 7.12 2.58
C ARG A 105 -3.00 8.31 3.48
N GLY A 106 -2.74 8.06 4.77
CA GLY A 106 -2.29 9.10 5.71
C GLY A 106 -0.98 9.75 5.28
N ALA A 107 -0.12 9.02 4.57
CA ALA A 107 1.11 9.58 4.02
C ALA A 107 0.83 10.69 2.99
N ALA A 108 -0.17 10.50 2.11
CA ALA A 108 -0.53 11.52 1.12
C ALA A 108 -1.05 12.81 1.78
N LEU A 109 -1.92 12.65 2.79
CA LEU A 109 -2.46 13.77 3.56
C LEU A 109 -1.36 14.53 4.32
N ALA A 110 -0.45 13.78 4.97
CA ALA A 110 0.71 14.36 5.65
C ALA A 110 1.61 15.16 4.70
N MET A 111 1.88 14.63 3.49
CA MET A 111 2.67 15.34 2.48
C MET A 111 2.00 16.63 2.01
N GLN A 112 0.68 16.61 1.79
CA GLN A 112 -0.08 17.79 1.41
C GLN A 112 -0.06 18.86 2.51
N ALA A 113 -0.23 18.43 3.78
CA ALA A 113 -0.12 19.33 4.93
C ALA A 113 1.28 19.94 5.07
N ALA A 114 2.33 19.12 4.92
CA ALA A 114 3.72 19.59 4.94
C ALA A 114 3.99 20.65 3.85
N ARG A 115 3.48 20.40 2.63
CA ARG A 115 3.61 21.35 1.54
C ARG A 115 2.88 22.68 1.83
N LEU A 116 1.64 22.63 2.29
CA LEU A 116 0.89 23.83 2.70
C LEU A 116 1.65 24.61 3.76
N TRP A 117 2.18 23.91 4.76
CA TRP A 117 2.97 24.53 5.81
C TRP A 117 4.23 25.23 5.27
N GLN A 118 4.98 24.59 4.36
CA GLN A 118 6.17 25.20 3.73
C GLN A 118 5.82 26.45 2.91
N ILE A 119 4.67 26.45 2.21
CA ILE A 119 4.22 27.60 1.42
C ILE A 119 3.92 28.79 2.32
N GLU A 120 3.26 28.56 3.45
CA GLU A 120 2.86 29.63 4.38
C GLU A 120 4.00 30.07 5.31
N ASN A 121 5.01 29.22 5.52
CA ASN A 121 6.14 29.47 6.43
C ASN A 121 7.50 29.41 5.71
N PRO A 122 7.72 30.22 4.67
CA PRO A 122 8.98 30.17 3.91
C PRO A 122 10.17 30.51 4.82
N GLY A 123 11.21 29.67 4.76
CA GLY A 123 12.41 29.83 5.57
C GLY A 123 12.32 29.28 7.00
N ASN A 124 11.15 28.83 7.45
CA ASN A 124 11.04 28.12 8.72
C ASN A 124 11.53 26.67 8.56
N THR A 125 12.47 26.24 9.39
CA THR A 125 13.13 24.93 9.31
C THR A 125 12.67 23.95 10.40
N ALA A 126 11.60 24.28 11.13
CA ALA A 126 11.11 23.43 12.20
C ALA A 126 10.62 22.06 11.73
N LEU A 127 10.07 21.99 10.50
CA LEU A 127 9.67 20.73 9.87
C LEU A 127 10.88 20.12 9.15
N ILE A 128 11.43 19.05 9.74
CA ILE A 128 12.71 18.45 9.37
C ILE A 128 12.57 17.49 8.19
N GLY A 129 11.52 16.64 8.20
CA GLY A 129 11.34 15.59 7.21
C GLY A 129 10.14 14.71 7.49
N MET A 130 9.98 13.67 6.67
CA MET A 130 8.80 12.81 6.71
C MET A 130 9.15 11.33 6.80
N LEU A 131 8.38 10.58 7.59
CA LEU A 131 8.50 9.13 7.75
C LEU A 131 7.21 8.44 7.32
N PHE A 132 7.30 7.45 6.44
CA PHE A 132 6.12 6.75 5.96
C PHE A 132 6.23 5.23 6.06
N TYR A 133 5.12 4.59 6.43
CA TYR A 133 4.92 3.16 6.30
C TYR A 133 4.06 2.86 5.07
N HIS A 134 4.61 2.08 4.10
CA HIS A 134 3.95 1.66 2.85
C HIS A 134 3.01 2.72 2.25
N PRO A 135 3.52 3.94 1.97
CA PRO A 135 2.68 5.05 1.54
C PRO A 135 1.88 4.72 0.29
N ASN A 136 0.61 5.12 0.26
CA ASN A 136 -0.26 4.96 -0.89
C ASN A 136 -0.43 6.30 -1.61
N LEU A 137 0.44 6.55 -2.59
CA LEU A 137 0.45 7.76 -3.43
C LEU A 137 0.00 7.47 -4.86
N ILE A 138 -0.63 6.33 -5.11
CA ILE A 138 -1.24 6.04 -6.40
C ILE A 138 -2.59 6.76 -6.46
N ASP A 139 -2.80 7.51 -7.54
CA ASP A 139 -4.01 8.28 -7.77
C ASP A 139 -5.07 7.40 -8.45
N GLY A 140 -6.22 7.24 -7.77
CA GLY A 140 -7.33 6.45 -8.27
C GLY A 140 -7.01 4.97 -8.52
N TYR A 141 -7.98 4.26 -9.07
CA TYR A 141 -7.78 2.93 -9.66
C TYR A 141 -7.75 3.09 -11.17
N THR A 142 -6.57 2.97 -11.76
CA THR A 142 -6.47 2.80 -13.21
C THR A 142 -7.20 1.53 -13.62
N ALA A 143 -7.75 1.48 -14.84
CA ALA A 143 -8.30 0.26 -15.38
C ALA A 143 -7.25 -0.87 -15.34
N ILE A 144 -7.70 -2.11 -15.24
CA ILE A 144 -6.77 -3.24 -15.22
C ILE A 144 -5.89 -3.24 -16.49
N GLY A 145 -4.58 -3.43 -16.30
CA GLY A 145 -3.61 -3.37 -17.39
C GLY A 145 -3.13 -1.96 -17.74
N GLU A 146 -3.60 -0.90 -17.09
CA GLU A 146 -3.08 0.46 -17.24
C GLU A 146 -1.95 0.76 -16.26
N LEU A 147 -1.08 1.71 -16.61
CA LEU A 147 -0.07 2.22 -15.70
C LEU A 147 -0.72 3.06 -14.61
N ALA A 148 -0.37 2.79 -13.35
CA ALA A 148 -0.80 3.64 -12.25
C ALA A 148 -0.21 5.04 -12.39
N ARG A 149 -1.01 6.03 -12.00
CA ARG A 149 -0.55 7.41 -11.88
C ARG A 149 -0.27 7.70 -10.42
N PHE A 150 0.81 8.41 -10.16
CA PHE A 150 1.10 8.91 -8.83
C PHE A 150 0.39 10.25 -8.62
N ARG A 151 -0.07 10.48 -7.39
CA ARG A 151 -0.64 11.77 -6.99
C ARG A 151 0.40 12.87 -7.21
N PRO A 152 -0.01 14.07 -7.69
CA PRO A 152 0.89 15.19 -7.95
C PRO A 152 1.81 15.50 -6.75
N ILE A 153 1.30 15.39 -5.53
CA ILE A 153 2.06 15.64 -4.30
C ILE A 153 3.36 14.83 -4.21
N ALA A 154 3.48 13.67 -4.87
CA ALA A 154 4.72 12.90 -4.92
C ALA A 154 5.86 13.67 -5.61
N ARG A 155 5.53 14.55 -6.56
CA ARG A 155 6.50 15.43 -7.26
C ARG A 155 6.52 16.86 -6.73
N GLU A 156 5.63 17.19 -5.81
CA GLU A 156 5.47 18.51 -5.23
C GLU A 156 6.02 18.60 -3.80
N THR A 157 6.80 17.62 -3.39
CA THR A 157 7.49 17.60 -2.10
C THR A 157 9.00 17.64 -2.29
N ASN A 158 9.70 18.32 -1.39
CA ASN A 158 11.16 18.42 -1.37
C ASN A 158 11.76 18.23 0.04
N LEU A 159 10.93 17.98 1.03
CA LEU A 159 11.41 17.55 2.35
C LEU A 159 12.05 16.16 2.26
N PRO A 160 13.08 15.86 3.08
CA PRO A 160 13.62 14.52 3.16
C PRO A 160 12.56 13.50 3.56
N VAL A 161 12.53 12.35 2.87
CA VAL A 161 11.53 11.27 3.09
C VAL A 161 12.22 9.97 3.41
N TYR A 162 11.76 9.31 4.48
CA TYR A 162 12.15 7.94 4.82
C TYR A 162 10.94 7.01 4.69
N ILE A 163 11.06 5.95 3.90
CA ILE A 163 9.99 4.98 3.66
C ILE A 163 10.36 3.63 4.24
N PHE A 164 9.55 3.14 5.17
CA PHE A 164 9.53 1.75 5.59
C PHE A 164 8.56 0.96 4.73
N GLN A 165 9.07 0.04 3.92
CA GLN A 165 8.27 -0.72 2.99
C GLN A 165 8.26 -2.21 3.36
N PRO A 166 7.16 -2.73 3.94
CA PRO A 166 6.98 -4.16 4.18
C PRO A 166 6.99 -4.95 2.87
N GLN A 167 7.64 -6.11 2.89
CA GLN A 167 7.74 -7.00 1.73
C GLN A 167 6.35 -7.50 1.31
N PHE A 168 5.57 -7.98 2.26
CA PHE A 168 4.23 -8.53 2.00
C PHE A 168 3.18 -7.41 1.99
N ASN A 169 3.27 -6.59 0.95
CA ASN A 169 2.37 -5.48 0.67
C ASN A 169 2.49 -5.14 -0.82
N THR A 170 1.36 -4.90 -1.49
CA THR A 170 1.34 -4.60 -2.93
C THR A 170 2.15 -3.37 -3.32
N LYS A 171 2.34 -2.39 -2.41
CA LYS A 171 3.16 -1.21 -2.65
C LYS A 171 4.66 -1.51 -2.75
N TYR A 172 5.09 -2.69 -2.26
CA TYR A 172 6.47 -3.16 -2.38
C TYR A 172 6.94 -3.17 -3.84
N LEU A 173 6.10 -3.63 -4.77
CA LEU A 173 6.42 -3.76 -6.18
C LEU A 173 6.74 -2.41 -6.86
N HIS A 174 6.11 -1.32 -6.38
CA HIS A 174 6.20 0.01 -6.99
C HIS A 174 6.90 1.06 -6.11
N SER A 175 7.51 0.62 -5.01
CA SER A 175 8.18 1.52 -4.05
C SER A 175 9.38 2.25 -4.65
N ARG A 176 10.09 1.63 -5.60
CA ARG A 176 11.20 2.27 -6.33
C ARG A 176 10.69 3.37 -7.27
N GLU A 177 9.59 3.11 -7.98
CA GLU A 177 8.94 4.12 -8.85
C GLU A 177 8.45 5.29 -8.01
N LEU A 178 7.85 5.04 -6.84
CA LEU A 178 7.48 6.09 -5.91
C LEU A 178 8.71 6.91 -5.46
N SER A 179 9.81 6.24 -5.14
CA SER A 179 11.06 6.92 -4.76
C SER A 179 11.55 7.86 -5.88
N GLU A 180 11.48 7.43 -7.14
CA GLU A 180 11.83 8.25 -8.30
C GLU A 180 10.90 9.48 -8.43
N GLN A 181 9.58 9.32 -8.21
CA GLN A 181 8.64 10.45 -8.22
C GLN A 181 8.98 11.49 -7.16
N LEU A 182 9.28 11.05 -5.93
CA LEU A 182 9.67 11.92 -4.81
C LEU A 182 10.99 12.65 -5.10
N GLN A 183 11.97 11.94 -5.67
CA GLN A 183 13.26 12.54 -6.07
C GLN A 183 13.10 13.57 -7.17
N MET A 184 12.17 13.38 -8.11
CA MET A 184 11.84 14.38 -9.13
C MET A 184 11.27 15.66 -8.51
N GLY A 185 10.58 15.60 -7.37
CA GLY A 185 10.14 16.75 -6.59
C GLY A 185 11.25 17.45 -5.82
N GLY A 186 12.43 16.82 -5.72
CA GLY A 186 13.59 17.33 -4.99
C GLY A 186 13.79 16.72 -3.61
N SER A 187 13.01 15.72 -3.21
CA SER A 187 13.18 15.05 -1.92
C SER A 187 14.40 14.14 -1.90
N PRO A 188 15.30 14.23 -0.91
CA PRO A 188 16.16 13.12 -0.53
C PRO A 188 15.30 11.96 -0.05
N VAL A 189 15.44 10.76 -0.65
CA VAL A 189 14.61 9.60 -0.34
C VAL A 189 15.44 8.44 0.17
N TYR A 190 15.04 7.90 1.31
CA TYR A 190 15.59 6.70 1.92
C TYR A 190 14.52 5.61 1.93
N LEU A 191 14.78 4.51 1.23
CA LEU A 191 13.85 3.38 1.12
C LEU A 191 14.40 2.17 1.88
N HIS A 192 13.67 1.76 2.90
CA HIS A 192 14.03 0.62 3.76
C HIS A 192 13.00 -0.51 3.60
N PHE A 193 13.44 -1.61 3.02
CA PHE A 193 12.61 -2.81 2.88
C PHE A 193 12.60 -3.63 4.18
N LEU A 194 11.42 -3.88 4.71
CA LEU A 194 11.20 -4.74 5.86
C LEU A 194 10.83 -6.15 5.36
N GLN A 195 11.81 -7.06 5.44
CA GLN A 195 11.69 -8.41 4.91
C GLN A 195 10.85 -9.31 5.80
N GLY A 196 9.97 -10.13 5.20
CA GLY A 196 9.18 -11.16 5.86
C GLY A 196 8.03 -10.63 6.73
N VAL A 197 7.61 -9.38 6.55
CA VAL A 197 6.51 -8.77 7.30
C VAL A 197 5.42 -8.22 6.39
N ARG A 198 4.17 -8.28 6.87
CA ARG A 198 2.98 -7.79 6.14
C ARG A 198 2.78 -6.28 6.33
N GLY A 199 2.09 -5.65 5.38
CA GLY A 199 1.61 -4.28 5.56
C GLY A 199 0.74 -4.15 6.82
N GLY A 200 0.90 -3.05 7.55
CA GLY A 200 0.16 -2.76 8.78
C GLY A 200 0.53 -3.65 9.99
N PHE A 201 1.63 -4.45 9.94
CA PHE A 201 2.03 -5.30 11.06
C PHE A 201 2.31 -4.50 12.34
N HIS A 202 2.79 -3.29 12.22
CA HIS A 202 3.16 -2.42 13.34
C HIS A 202 1.96 -1.98 14.19
N VAL A 203 0.77 -1.91 13.59
CA VAL A 203 -0.50 -1.54 14.25
C VAL A 203 -1.51 -2.68 14.31
N ARG A 204 -1.08 -3.91 14.01
CA ARG A 204 -1.91 -5.12 14.08
C ARG A 204 -1.98 -5.64 15.52
N ASP A 205 -3.09 -6.28 15.87
CA ASP A 205 -3.26 -6.94 17.17
C ASP A 205 -2.13 -7.95 17.41
N SER A 206 -1.64 -8.02 18.63
CA SER A 206 -0.44 -8.80 18.97
C SER A 206 -0.60 -10.30 18.75
N ASP A 207 -1.82 -10.83 18.92
CA ASP A 207 -2.19 -12.22 18.71
C ASP A 207 -2.22 -12.63 17.22
N ARG A 208 -2.25 -11.64 16.32
CA ARG A 208 -2.26 -11.84 14.86
C ARG A 208 -0.89 -11.66 14.20
N LEU A 209 0.14 -11.41 15.00
CA LEU A 209 1.51 -11.29 14.50
C LEU A 209 2.18 -12.66 14.44
N ASN A 210 2.94 -12.90 13.38
CA ASN A 210 3.88 -14.00 13.35
C ASN A 210 5.17 -13.64 14.13
N ALA A 211 6.06 -14.62 14.34
CA ALA A 211 7.31 -14.42 15.09
C ALA A 211 8.19 -13.32 14.50
N ARG A 212 8.30 -13.24 13.17
CA ARG A 212 9.10 -12.23 12.48
C ARG A 212 8.51 -10.82 12.65
N GLU A 213 7.21 -10.68 12.56
CA GLU A 213 6.51 -9.42 12.76
C GLU A 213 6.61 -8.94 14.21
N THR A 214 6.56 -9.88 15.16
CA THR A 214 6.74 -9.58 16.59
C THR A 214 8.16 -9.05 16.87
N GLU A 215 9.18 -9.72 16.34
CA GLU A 215 10.57 -9.29 16.45
C GLU A 215 10.76 -7.90 15.82
N GLU A 216 10.28 -7.71 14.60
CA GLU A 216 10.45 -6.48 13.85
C GLU A 216 9.72 -5.31 14.53
N ARG A 217 8.50 -5.54 15.04
CA ARG A 217 7.74 -4.53 15.79
C ARG A 217 8.49 -4.07 17.05
N GLY A 218 9.17 -4.98 17.73
CA GLY A 218 10.00 -4.64 18.89
C GLY A 218 11.17 -3.69 18.54
N ARG A 219 11.64 -3.71 17.30
CA ARG A 219 12.74 -2.87 16.80
C ARG A 219 12.30 -1.55 16.17
N LEU A 220 10.98 -1.35 15.96
CA LEU A 220 10.50 -0.20 15.19
C LEU A 220 10.86 1.14 15.80
N GLY A 221 10.76 1.31 17.13
CA GLY A 221 11.14 2.55 17.80
C GLY A 221 12.59 2.94 17.49
N GLU A 222 13.52 1.99 17.63
CA GLU A 222 14.94 2.21 17.31
C GLU A 222 15.14 2.57 15.82
N ARG A 223 14.44 1.89 14.91
CA ARG A 223 14.50 2.19 13.48
C ARG A 223 13.98 3.59 13.16
N ILE A 224 12.88 4.00 13.81
CA ILE A 224 12.31 5.34 13.66
C ILE A 224 13.32 6.40 14.17
N GLY A 225 13.90 6.21 15.34
CA GLY A 225 14.90 7.12 15.86
C GLY A 225 16.11 7.30 14.93
N ARG A 226 16.62 6.19 14.37
CA ARG A 226 17.69 6.24 13.36
C ARG A 226 17.26 6.93 12.06
N ALA A 227 16.03 6.69 11.60
CA ALA A 227 15.50 7.33 10.42
C ALA A 227 15.35 8.84 10.61
N MET A 228 14.82 9.29 11.75
CA MET A 228 14.71 10.71 12.09
C MET A 228 16.07 11.36 12.19
N HIS A 229 17.05 10.69 12.81
CA HIS A 229 18.43 11.18 12.85
C HIS A 229 19.03 11.35 11.45
N LEU A 230 18.79 10.41 10.54
CA LEU A 230 19.26 10.48 9.16
C LEU A 230 18.59 11.63 8.39
N LEU A 231 17.27 11.78 8.52
CA LEU A 231 16.53 12.88 7.90
C LEU A 231 17.04 14.25 8.36
N ALA A 232 17.37 14.37 9.65
CA ALA A 232 17.89 15.61 10.23
C ALA A 232 19.31 16.00 9.74
N GLN A 233 20.02 15.10 9.04
CA GLN A 233 21.31 15.44 8.40
C GLN A 233 21.12 16.13 7.05
N SER A 234 19.94 16.05 6.45
CA SER A 234 19.63 16.77 5.22
C SER A 234 19.20 18.19 5.56
N PRO A 235 19.71 19.21 4.84
CA PRO A 235 19.25 20.58 5.05
C PRO A 235 17.76 20.69 4.68
N ALA A 236 16.97 21.34 5.53
CA ALA A 236 15.60 21.65 5.20
C ALA A 236 15.57 22.62 4.00
N PRO A 237 14.73 22.35 2.99
CA PRO A 237 14.63 23.24 1.84
C PRO A 237 14.04 24.60 2.27
N PRO A 238 14.56 25.73 1.75
CA PRO A 238 14.12 27.06 2.18
C PRO A 238 12.71 27.43 1.71
N ARG A 239 12.16 26.70 0.77
CA ARG A 239 10.80 26.87 0.23
C ARG A 239 10.22 25.55 -0.25
N ALA A 240 8.89 25.51 -0.40
CA ALA A 240 8.21 24.35 -0.99
C ALA A 240 8.67 24.08 -2.43
N ALA A 241 8.55 22.83 -2.86
CA ALA A 241 8.79 22.45 -4.24
C ALA A 241 7.81 23.15 -5.20
N GLU A 242 8.23 23.36 -6.45
CA GLU A 242 7.34 23.91 -7.49
C GLU A 242 6.16 22.94 -7.76
N PRO A 243 4.99 23.46 -8.16
CA PRO A 243 3.87 22.60 -8.55
C PRO A 243 4.26 21.70 -9.73
N ALA A 244 3.95 20.43 -9.63
CA ALA A 244 4.00 19.53 -10.78
C ALA A 244 2.83 19.94 -11.70
N GLY A 245 3.12 20.45 -12.90
CA GLY A 245 2.07 20.95 -13.81
C GLY A 245 0.85 20.03 -13.90
N GLU A 246 -0.30 20.58 -14.30
CA GLU A 246 -1.61 19.93 -14.29
C GLU A 246 -1.56 18.52 -14.90
N THR A 247 -1.70 17.51 -14.08
CA THR A 247 -2.16 16.19 -14.51
C THR A 247 -3.68 16.23 -14.47
N ALA A 248 -4.33 15.90 -15.59
CA ALA A 248 -5.78 15.82 -15.62
C ALA A 248 -6.28 14.94 -14.46
N PRO A 249 -7.26 15.40 -13.66
CA PRO A 249 -7.81 14.60 -12.58
C PRO A 249 -8.33 13.28 -13.15
N VAL A 250 -7.88 12.17 -12.56
CA VAL A 250 -8.52 10.88 -12.81
C VAL A 250 -9.82 10.91 -12.02
N PRO A 251 -10.97 10.68 -12.67
CA PRO A 251 -12.18 10.48 -11.92
C PRO A 251 -11.92 9.38 -10.88
N ASP A 252 -12.15 9.67 -9.62
CA ASP A 252 -12.27 8.62 -8.61
C ASP A 252 -13.59 7.92 -8.92
N ASP A 253 -13.54 6.94 -9.82
CA ASP A 253 -14.69 6.15 -10.24
C ASP A 253 -15.19 5.22 -9.13
N GLY A 254 -14.81 5.56 -7.87
CA GLY A 254 -15.29 4.89 -6.68
C GLY A 254 -15.02 3.39 -6.69
N GLY A 255 -14.09 2.95 -7.50
CA GLY A 255 -13.79 1.55 -7.80
C GLY A 255 -13.73 0.67 -6.56
N ASP A 256 -14.87 0.48 -5.94
CA ASP A 256 -15.20 -0.71 -5.21
C ASP A 256 -15.36 -1.79 -6.28
N SER A 257 -14.33 -2.58 -6.46
CA SER A 257 -14.41 -3.83 -7.19
C SER A 257 -15.40 -4.82 -6.54
N GLY A 258 -16.23 -4.37 -5.62
CA GLY A 258 -17.40 -5.05 -5.06
C GLY A 258 -18.70 -4.83 -5.83
N GLY A 259 -18.71 -3.96 -6.85
CA GLY A 259 -19.88 -3.67 -7.67
C GLY A 259 -19.96 -4.57 -8.90
N GLY A 260 -20.78 -5.61 -8.86
CA GLY A 260 -21.22 -6.34 -10.07
C GLY A 260 -20.21 -7.27 -10.74
N GLY A 261 -19.19 -7.70 -10.05
CA GLY A 261 -18.34 -8.89 -10.24
C GLY A 261 -18.14 -9.48 -11.64
N ASN A 262 -17.99 -8.72 -12.71
CA ASN A 262 -17.77 -9.27 -14.06
C ASN A 262 -16.37 -8.92 -14.58
N LEU A 263 -15.83 -9.81 -15.41
CA LEU A 263 -14.62 -9.55 -16.18
C LEU A 263 -14.81 -8.32 -17.07
N ALA A 264 -13.86 -7.40 -17.03
CA ALA A 264 -13.85 -6.22 -17.89
C ALA A 264 -12.92 -6.45 -19.09
N ALA A 265 -13.31 -5.99 -20.27
CA ALA A 265 -12.43 -6.00 -21.43
C ALA A 265 -11.21 -5.11 -21.18
N VAL A 266 -10.01 -5.62 -21.48
CA VAL A 266 -8.75 -4.87 -21.34
C VAL A 266 -8.52 -4.07 -22.61
N ALA A 267 -8.61 -2.73 -22.50
CA ALA A 267 -8.53 -1.82 -23.64
C ALA A 267 -7.11 -1.65 -24.19
N HIS A 268 -6.08 -1.92 -23.36
CA HIS A 268 -4.69 -1.69 -23.71
C HIS A 268 -3.89 -2.99 -23.73
N ALA A 269 -2.94 -3.08 -24.68
CA ALA A 269 -2.04 -4.23 -24.74
C ALA A 269 -1.22 -4.35 -23.44
N VAL A 270 -1.48 -5.39 -22.69
CA VAL A 270 -0.60 -5.81 -21.59
C VAL A 270 0.44 -6.73 -22.21
N PRO A 271 1.74 -6.53 -21.96
CA PRO A 271 2.76 -7.47 -22.43
C PRO A 271 2.52 -8.85 -21.81
N ALA A 272 1.93 -9.77 -22.58
CA ALA A 272 1.67 -11.13 -22.12
C ALA A 272 2.94 -11.97 -22.17
N THR A 273 3.98 -11.54 -21.45
CA THR A 273 5.23 -12.28 -21.27
C THR A 273 5.33 -12.73 -19.82
N LEU A 274 5.34 -14.04 -19.62
CA LEU A 274 5.48 -14.66 -18.31
C LEU A 274 6.40 -15.87 -18.48
N ARG A 275 7.53 -15.86 -17.76
CA ARG A 275 8.46 -16.98 -17.72
C ARG A 275 8.96 -17.14 -16.29
N LEU A 276 8.36 -18.08 -15.58
CA LEU A 276 8.57 -18.30 -14.14
C LEU A 276 8.83 -19.78 -13.87
N ARG A 277 9.19 -20.11 -12.62
CA ARG A 277 9.33 -21.50 -12.17
C ARG A 277 8.10 -21.93 -11.39
N ASP A 278 7.75 -23.20 -11.56
CA ASP A 278 6.68 -23.87 -10.78
C ASP A 278 7.24 -24.58 -9.53
N ASP A 279 6.38 -25.36 -8.89
CA ASP A 279 6.72 -26.16 -7.69
C ASP A 279 7.82 -27.20 -7.94
N ASP A 280 7.98 -27.67 -9.16
CA ASP A 280 9.02 -28.64 -9.56
C ASP A 280 10.28 -27.98 -10.11
N ASP A 281 10.41 -26.64 -9.97
CA ASP A 281 11.48 -25.83 -10.56
C ASP A 281 11.53 -25.86 -12.10
N ARG A 282 10.46 -26.34 -12.76
CA ARG A 282 10.33 -26.30 -14.22
C ARG A 282 9.99 -24.87 -14.64
N ILE A 283 10.56 -24.49 -15.78
CA ILE A 283 10.21 -23.19 -16.40
C ILE A 283 8.85 -23.34 -17.05
N VAL A 284 7.93 -22.45 -16.70
CA VAL A 284 6.64 -22.24 -17.33
C VAL A 284 6.75 -20.95 -18.12
N ASP A 285 6.62 -21.06 -19.44
CA ASP A 285 6.58 -19.90 -20.35
C ASP A 285 5.17 -19.80 -20.93
N ILE A 286 4.54 -18.64 -20.77
CA ILE A 286 3.17 -18.44 -21.26
C ILE A 286 3.07 -18.61 -22.79
N GLN A 287 4.17 -18.42 -23.51
CA GLN A 287 4.21 -18.63 -24.96
C GLN A 287 4.12 -20.11 -25.36
N ASP A 288 4.48 -21.03 -24.46
CA ASP A 288 4.35 -22.46 -24.68
C ASP A 288 2.89 -22.95 -24.52
N LEU A 289 1.97 -22.07 -24.09
CA LEU A 289 0.55 -22.34 -23.89
C LEU A 289 -0.32 -21.85 -25.08
N ASP A 290 0.30 -21.65 -26.24
CA ASP A 290 -0.41 -21.25 -27.47
C ASP A 290 -1.48 -22.32 -27.82
N GLY A 291 -2.70 -21.87 -28.13
CA GLY A 291 -3.83 -22.75 -28.34
C GLY A 291 -4.71 -23.00 -27.11
N GLU A 292 -4.27 -22.62 -25.91
CA GLU A 292 -5.07 -22.68 -24.69
C GLU A 292 -5.66 -21.31 -24.32
N VAL A 293 -6.82 -21.28 -23.68
CA VAL A 293 -7.33 -20.11 -22.96
C VAL A 293 -6.67 -20.11 -21.58
N VAL A 294 -5.96 -19.03 -21.22
CA VAL A 294 -5.17 -18.99 -19.98
C VAL A 294 -5.71 -17.91 -19.05
N LEU A 295 -6.05 -18.31 -17.83
CA LEU A 295 -6.36 -17.41 -16.72
C LEU A 295 -5.12 -17.22 -15.87
N VAL A 296 -4.56 -16.00 -15.86
CA VAL A 296 -3.38 -15.64 -15.06
C VAL A 296 -3.83 -14.86 -13.83
N ASN A 297 -3.72 -15.48 -12.66
CA ASN A 297 -4.12 -14.88 -11.39
C ASN A 297 -2.90 -14.53 -10.54
N PHE A 298 -2.70 -13.23 -10.27
CA PHE A 298 -1.65 -12.74 -9.37
C PHE A 298 -2.17 -12.70 -7.94
N TRP A 299 -1.52 -13.44 -7.04
CA TRP A 299 -1.97 -13.65 -5.68
C TRP A 299 -0.84 -13.76 -4.66
N ALA A 300 -1.18 -13.79 -3.37
CA ALA A 300 -0.26 -14.07 -2.27
C ALA A 300 -0.98 -14.67 -1.06
N THR A 301 -0.25 -15.41 -0.22
CA THR A 301 -0.81 -16.06 0.98
C THR A 301 -1.30 -15.05 2.02
N TRP A 302 -0.65 -13.89 2.12
CA TRP A 302 -1.00 -12.79 3.02
C TRP A 302 -2.20 -11.95 2.55
N CYS A 303 -2.71 -12.21 1.35
CA CYS A 303 -3.84 -11.49 0.75
C CYS A 303 -5.15 -12.21 1.08
N GLY A 304 -5.87 -11.77 2.08
CA GLY A 304 -7.13 -12.39 2.50
C GLY A 304 -8.19 -12.55 1.40
N PRO A 305 -8.42 -11.54 0.52
CA PRO A 305 -9.29 -11.71 -0.65
C PRO A 305 -8.82 -12.80 -1.62
N CYS A 306 -7.49 -12.93 -1.84
CA CYS A 306 -6.93 -13.97 -2.71
C CYS A 306 -7.23 -15.38 -2.17
N VAL A 307 -7.08 -15.56 -0.87
CA VAL A 307 -7.36 -16.84 -0.20
C VAL A 307 -8.84 -17.25 -0.37
N LYS A 308 -9.75 -16.27 -0.31
CA LYS A 308 -11.19 -16.53 -0.45
C LYS A 308 -11.59 -17.03 -1.84
N GLU A 309 -10.85 -16.69 -2.89
CA GLU A 309 -11.19 -17.09 -4.25
C GLU A 309 -10.60 -18.44 -4.70
N ILE A 310 -9.63 -19.00 -3.95
CA ILE A 310 -8.95 -20.27 -4.30
C ILE A 310 -9.96 -21.38 -4.60
N ALA A 311 -10.93 -21.60 -3.72
CA ALA A 311 -11.91 -22.65 -3.90
C ALA A 311 -12.76 -22.49 -5.18
N SER A 312 -13.09 -21.26 -5.57
CA SER A 312 -13.84 -21.00 -6.82
C SER A 312 -12.96 -21.13 -8.07
N LEU A 313 -11.67 -20.82 -7.96
CA LEU A 313 -10.70 -21.10 -9.03
C LEU A 313 -10.56 -22.63 -9.25
N MET A 314 -10.50 -23.41 -8.20
CA MET A 314 -10.44 -24.87 -8.28
C MET A 314 -11.67 -25.44 -9.00
N ARG A 315 -12.89 -24.97 -8.64
CA ARG A 315 -14.12 -25.41 -9.32
C ARG A 315 -14.19 -24.96 -10.78
N LEU A 316 -13.60 -23.79 -11.10
CA LEU A 316 -13.49 -23.37 -12.50
C LEU A 316 -12.61 -24.32 -13.33
N VAL A 317 -11.47 -24.76 -12.76
CA VAL A 317 -10.59 -25.75 -13.40
C VAL A 317 -11.33 -27.09 -13.62
N GLU A 318 -12.06 -27.55 -12.59
CA GLU A 318 -12.90 -28.78 -12.70
C GLU A 318 -13.95 -28.66 -13.79
N HIS A 319 -14.58 -27.48 -13.90
CA HIS A 319 -15.61 -27.21 -14.93
C HIS A 319 -15.07 -27.36 -16.36
N PHE A 320 -13.81 -26.96 -16.58
CA PHE A 320 -13.15 -27.01 -17.89
C PHE A 320 -12.18 -28.20 -18.04
N GLU A 321 -12.36 -29.25 -17.24
CA GLU A 321 -11.54 -30.48 -17.35
C GLU A 321 -11.67 -31.08 -18.76
N GLY A 322 -10.55 -31.29 -19.43
CA GLY A 322 -10.51 -31.81 -20.81
C GLY A 322 -10.61 -30.75 -21.92
N GLU A 323 -10.88 -29.49 -21.58
CA GLU A 323 -10.85 -28.38 -22.51
C GLU A 323 -9.46 -27.70 -22.55
N PRO A 324 -9.09 -26.99 -23.63
CA PRO A 324 -7.83 -26.25 -23.71
C PRO A 324 -7.89 -24.96 -22.86
N PHE A 325 -8.09 -25.15 -21.56
CA PHE A 325 -8.15 -24.09 -20.54
C PHE A 325 -7.15 -24.36 -19.42
N ARG A 326 -6.49 -23.30 -18.95
CA ARG A 326 -5.49 -23.39 -17.88
C ARG A 326 -5.56 -22.21 -16.92
N VAL A 327 -5.37 -22.50 -15.62
CA VAL A 327 -5.14 -21.47 -14.60
C VAL A 327 -3.65 -21.47 -14.22
N LEU A 328 -3.01 -20.30 -14.35
CA LEU A 328 -1.68 -20.00 -13.83
C LEU A 328 -1.82 -19.08 -12.64
N ALA A 329 -1.58 -19.60 -11.44
CA ALA A 329 -1.59 -18.83 -10.20
C ALA A 329 -0.16 -18.30 -9.92
N VAL A 330 0.06 -17.01 -10.20
CA VAL A 330 1.34 -16.33 -10.02
C VAL A 330 1.45 -15.83 -8.59
N ASN A 331 2.22 -16.50 -7.76
CA ASN A 331 2.49 -16.07 -6.40
C ASN A 331 3.56 -14.97 -6.40
N ILE A 332 3.30 -13.88 -5.65
CA ILE A 332 4.14 -12.67 -5.66
C ILE A 332 4.98 -12.58 -4.38
N SER A 333 6.30 -12.45 -4.55
CA SER A 333 7.27 -12.08 -3.51
C SER A 333 7.36 -13.04 -2.32
N GLU A 334 6.89 -14.29 -2.47
CA GLU A 334 6.99 -15.34 -1.47
C GLU A 334 7.85 -16.49 -2.00
N ASP A 335 8.41 -17.27 -1.10
CA ASP A 335 9.14 -18.47 -1.47
C ASP A 335 8.21 -19.69 -1.53
N LYS A 336 8.62 -20.68 -2.32
CA LYS A 336 7.91 -21.92 -2.58
C LYS A 336 7.57 -22.68 -1.29
N ALA A 337 8.52 -22.77 -0.34
CA ALA A 337 8.30 -23.50 0.92
C ALA A 337 7.22 -22.83 1.78
N HIS A 338 7.17 -21.49 1.78
CA HIS A 338 6.14 -20.74 2.48
C HIS A 338 4.75 -20.98 1.87
N VAL A 339 4.64 -20.97 0.55
CA VAL A 339 3.37 -21.20 -0.17
C VAL A 339 2.89 -22.65 0.01
N ALA A 340 3.78 -23.63 -0.07
CA ALA A 340 3.46 -25.02 0.19
C ALA A 340 2.92 -25.21 1.63
N GLY A 341 3.64 -24.70 2.63
CA GLY A 341 3.19 -24.74 4.02
C GLY A 341 1.85 -24.03 4.27
N PHE A 342 1.55 -22.98 3.49
CA PHE A 342 0.26 -22.31 3.54
C PHE A 342 -0.86 -23.23 3.03
N PHE A 343 -0.71 -23.91 1.90
CA PHE A 343 -1.69 -24.86 1.40
C PHE A 343 -1.88 -26.05 2.36
N ASP A 344 -0.79 -26.55 2.96
CA ASP A 344 -0.84 -27.59 4.00
C ASP A 344 -1.69 -27.15 5.20
N THR A 345 -1.57 -25.90 5.67
CA THR A 345 -2.37 -25.40 6.80
C THR A 345 -3.86 -25.28 6.49
N LEU A 346 -4.23 -25.18 5.23
CA LEU A 346 -5.61 -25.12 4.77
C LEU A 346 -6.19 -26.49 4.39
N ASP A 347 -5.36 -27.54 4.38
CA ASP A 347 -5.71 -28.88 3.86
C ASP A 347 -6.24 -28.79 2.41
N ILE A 348 -5.55 -28.00 1.57
CA ILE A 348 -5.90 -27.77 0.16
C ILE A 348 -4.76 -28.26 -0.73
N GLU A 349 -5.08 -29.09 -1.70
CA GLU A 349 -4.22 -29.42 -2.83
C GLU A 349 -4.76 -28.71 -4.08
N PRO A 350 -4.12 -27.64 -4.57
CA PRO A 350 -4.62 -26.88 -5.71
C PRO A 350 -4.54 -27.73 -6.99
N ASN A 351 -5.62 -27.73 -7.76
CA ASN A 351 -5.71 -28.40 -9.08
C ASN A 351 -5.29 -27.48 -10.24
N PHE A 352 -4.60 -26.38 -9.94
CA PHE A 352 -4.04 -25.43 -10.90
C PHE A 352 -2.54 -25.25 -10.69
N GLN A 353 -1.84 -24.76 -11.73
CA GLN A 353 -0.40 -24.59 -11.67
C GLN A 353 -0.02 -23.31 -10.91
N VAL A 354 0.83 -23.46 -9.89
CA VAL A 354 1.43 -22.33 -9.16
C VAL A 354 2.82 -22.01 -9.74
N VAL A 355 3.07 -20.73 -9.98
CA VAL A 355 4.38 -20.22 -10.44
C VAL A 355 4.81 -19.05 -9.57
N TYR A 356 6.12 -18.82 -9.46
CA TYR A 356 6.69 -17.94 -8.45
C TYR A 356 7.38 -16.71 -9.06
N ASP A 357 6.83 -15.53 -8.78
CA ASP A 357 7.40 -14.23 -9.11
C ASP A 357 8.12 -13.65 -7.89
N HIS A 358 9.27 -14.23 -7.52
CA HIS A 358 9.98 -13.91 -6.28
C HIS A 358 10.38 -12.43 -6.17
N ASP A 359 10.77 -11.80 -7.26
CA ASP A 359 11.21 -10.40 -7.30
C ASP A 359 10.11 -9.41 -7.69
N GLY A 360 8.90 -9.89 -7.99
CA GLY A 360 7.76 -9.09 -8.42
C GLY A 360 7.89 -8.51 -9.84
N SER A 361 8.87 -8.99 -10.60
CA SER A 361 9.15 -8.45 -11.94
C SER A 361 8.06 -8.76 -12.96
N ALA A 362 7.42 -9.93 -12.86
CA ALA A 362 6.29 -10.30 -13.69
C ALA A 362 5.07 -9.46 -13.33
N ALA A 363 4.72 -9.36 -12.04
CA ALA A 363 3.64 -8.52 -11.55
C ALA A 363 3.80 -7.07 -12.02
N LYS A 364 5.03 -6.53 -11.98
CA LYS A 364 5.32 -5.17 -12.47
C LYS A 364 5.07 -5.05 -13.99
N ARG A 365 5.57 -5.99 -14.80
CA ARG A 365 5.35 -5.98 -16.27
C ARG A 365 3.86 -6.07 -16.61
N TRP A 366 3.09 -6.87 -15.84
CA TRP A 366 1.66 -7.04 -16.00
C TRP A 366 0.83 -5.90 -15.38
N ARG A 367 1.49 -4.87 -14.83
CA ARG A 367 0.84 -3.69 -14.23
C ARG A 367 -0.10 -4.06 -13.07
N VAL A 368 0.37 -4.97 -12.22
CA VAL A 368 -0.34 -5.41 -11.02
C VAL A 368 -0.07 -4.42 -9.89
N TYR A 369 -1.06 -3.61 -9.51
CA TYR A 369 -0.97 -2.62 -8.43
C TYR A 369 -1.73 -3.03 -7.17
N ALA A 370 -2.49 -4.09 -7.25
CA ALA A 370 -3.21 -4.69 -6.14
C ALA A 370 -3.36 -6.21 -6.38
N VAL A 371 -3.53 -6.99 -5.33
CA VAL A 371 -3.86 -8.41 -5.42
C VAL A 371 -5.21 -8.67 -4.72
N PRO A 372 -6.02 -9.60 -5.26
CA PRO A 372 -5.79 -10.34 -6.49
C PRO A 372 -6.00 -9.47 -7.74
N SER A 373 -5.21 -9.73 -8.78
CA SER A 373 -5.42 -9.19 -10.14
C SER A 373 -5.35 -10.35 -11.12
N THR A 374 -6.37 -10.49 -11.95
CA THR A 374 -6.50 -11.61 -12.86
C THR A 374 -6.67 -11.14 -14.29
N TYR A 375 -6.02 -11.83 -15.20
CA TYR A 375 -6.08 -11.59 -16.64
C TYR A 375 -6.51 -12.86 -17.34
N LEU A 376 -7.37 -12.74 -18.33
CA LEU A 376 -7.83 -13.86 -19.16
C LEU A 376 -7.36 -13.65 -20.60
N LEU A 377 -6.61 -14.63 -21.11
CA LEU A 377 -5.99 -14.62 -22.42
C LEU A 377 -6.78 -15.55 -23.38
N ASP A 378 -6.86 -15.14 -24.65
CA ASP A 378 -7.38 -16.01 -25.70
C ASP A 378 -6.33 -17.04 -26.15
N ARG A 379 -6.74 -17.98 -27.01
CA ARG A 379 -5.91 -19.05 -27.55
C ARG A 379 -4.70 -18.58 -28.36
N GLN A 380 -4.62 -17.30 -28.69
CA GLN A 380 -3.47 -16.65 -29.33
C GLN A 380 -2.60 -15.88 -28.34
N GLY A 381 -2.77 -16.12 -27.03
CA GLY A 381 -1.99 -15.50 -25.96
C GLY A 381 -2.25 -14.01 -25.77
N ARG A 382 -3.35 -13.46 -26.31
CA ARG A 382 -3.69 -12.04 -26.16
C ARG A 382 -4.58 -11.84 -24.94
N VAL A 383 -4.22 -10.86 -24.08
CA VAL A 383 -5.06 -10.46 -22.94
C VAL A 383 -6.37 -9.85 -23.49
N ARG A 384 -7.50 -10.45 -23.12
CA ARG A 384 -8.84 -10.01 -23.55
C ARG A 384 -9.63 -9.39 -22.41
N TYR A 385 -9.56 -9.98 -21.24
CA TYR A 385 -10.31 -9.53 -20.09
C TYR A 385 -9.40 -9.48 -18.84
N GLY A 386 -9.86 -8.74 -17.83
CA GLY A 386 -9.20 -8.72 -16.54
C GLY A 386 -10.17 -8.32 -15.44
N TYR A 387 -9.74 -8.60 -14.20
CA TYR A 387 -10.46 -8.24 -12.99
C TYR A 387 -9.50 -7.94 -11.84
N ARG A 388 -9.79 -6.92 -11.06
CA ARG A 388 -9.03 -6.58 -9.86
C ARG A 388 -9.91 -6.78 -8.64
N GLY A 389 -9.45 -7.57 -7.70
CA GLY A 389 -10.18 -7.98 -6.50
C GLY A 389 -10.62 -9.42 -6.56
N ALA A 390 -11.17 -9.93 -5.45
CA ALA A 390 -11.66 -11.30 -5.40
C ALA A 390 -12.96 -11.46 -6.18
N LEU A 391 -13.03 -12.52 -6.97
CA LEU A 391 -14.18 -12.88 -7.76
C LEU A 391 -14.60 -14.31 -7.45
N GLN A 392 -15.89 -14.60 -7.58
CA GLN A 392 -16.35 -15.96 -7.61
C GLN A 392 -16.18 -16.49 -9.05
N TRP A 393 -15.11 -17.28 -9.26
CA TRP A 393 -14.65 -17.66 -10.58
C TRP A 393 -15.55 -18.70 -11.27
N ASP A 394 -16.24 -19.54 -10.51
CA ASP A 394 -17.17 -20.56 -11.01
C ASP A 394 -18.58 -20.03 -11.30
N LYS A 395 -18.81 -18.71 -11.34
CA LYS A 395 -20.11 -18.15 -11.71
C LYS A 395 -20.34 -18.20 -13.22
N GLU A 396 -21.61 -18.25 -13.61
CA GLU A 396 -22.04 -18.45 -15.00
C GLU A 396 -21.46 -17.40 -15.98
N SER A 397 -21.45 -16.13 -15.60
CA SER A 397 -20.90 -15.07 -16.47
C SER A 397 -19.38 -15.19 -16.73
N VAL A 398 -18.61 -15.81 -15.85
CA VAL A 398 -17.20 -16.11 -16.08
C VAL A 398 -17.08 -17.32 -17.02
N ILE A 399 -17.85 -18.37 -16.75
CA ILE A 399 -17.89 -19.58 -17.57
C ILE A 399 -18.26 -19.23 -19.02
N GLU A 400 -19.30 -18.41 -19.23
CA GLU A 400 -19.69 -17.92 -20.56
C GLU A 400 -18.56 -17.15 -21.25
N THR A 401 -17.83 -16.30 -20.48
CA THR A 401 -16.70 -15.54 -21.05
C THR A 401 -15.56 -16.47 -21.48
N VAL A 402 -15.24 -17.50 -20.69
CA VAL A 402 -14.23 -18.50 -21.04
C VAL A 402 -14.67 -19.31 -22.27
N ASN A 403 -15.91 -19.77 -22.30
CA ASN A 403 -16.47 -20.49 -23.47
C ASN A 403 -16.36 -19.68 -24.76
N GLY A 404 -16.67 -18.38 -24.72
CA GLY A 404 -16.54 -17.51 -25.88
C GLY A 404 -15.10 -17.27 -26.34
N LEU A 405 -14.08 -17.65 -25.56
CA LEU A 405 -12.67 -17.62 -25.95
C LEU A 405 -12.15 -19.00 -26.43
N LEU A 406 -12.85 -20.08 -26.07
CA LEU A 406 -12.55 -21.44 -26.50
C LEU A 406 -13.03 -21.71 -27.94
N GLU A 407 -14.13 -21.05 -28.37
CA GLU A 407 -14.64 -21.07 -29.72
C GLU A 407 -13.70 -20.36 -30.73
#